data_4938269b48a03475b2950344fa0fc006
#
_entry.id   4938269b48a03475b2950344fa0fc006
#
_cell.length_a   1.000
_cell.length_b   1.000
_cell.length_c   1.000
_cell.angle_alpha   90.00
_cell.angle_beta   90.00
_cell.angle_gamma   90.00
#
_symmetry.space_group_name_H-M   'P 1'
#
loop_
_entity.id
_entity.type
_entity.pdbx_description
1 polymer ?
#
loop_
_entity_poly.entity_id
_entity_poly.type
_entity_poly.pdbx_seq_one_letter_code
_entity_poly.pdbx_strand_id
1 'polypeptide(L)'
;MAEEQEFTQLCKLPAQPSHPHCVNNTYRSAQHSQALLRGLLALRDSGILFDVVLVVEGRHIEAHRILLAASCDYFRGMFAGGLKEMEQEEVLIHGVSYNAMCQILHFIYTSELELSLSNVQETLVAACQLQIPEIIHFCCDFLMSWVDEENILDVYRLAELFDLSRLTEQLDTYILKNFVAFSRTDKYRQLPLEKVYSLLSSNRLEVSCETEVYEGALLYHYSLEQVQADQISLHEPPKLLETVRFPLMEAEVLQ
;
A
#
# COMPACT_ATOMS: atom_id res chain seq x y z
N MET A 1 28.38 -8.33 55.41
CA MET A 1 29.38 -9.40 55.10
C MET A 1 28.83 -10.81 55.30
N ALA A 2 28.10 -11.14 56.39
CA ALA A 2 27.51 -12.48 56.54
C ALA A 2 26.33 -12.73 55.58
N GLU A 3 25.44 -11.74 55.34
CA GLU A 3 24.30 -11.86 54.44
C GLU A 3 24.70 -11.95 52.96
N GLU A 4 25.77 -11.28 52.53
CA GLU A 4 26.30 -11.40 51.16
C GLU A 4 26.92 -12.78 50.89
N GLN A 5 27.49 -13.42 51.90
CA GLN A 5 28.04 -14.78 51.77
C GLN A 5 26.95 -15.83 51.67
N GLU A 6 25.84 -15.65 52.39
CA GLU A 6 24.68 -16.56 52.38
C GLU A 6 23.95 -16.48 51.04
N PHE A 7 23.77 -15.26 50.45
CA PHE A 7 23.17 -15.07 49.13
C PHE A 7 24.00 -15.71 48.02
N THR A 8 25.33 -15.62 48.11
CA THR A 8 26.24 -16.22 47.12
C THR A 8 26.25 -17.74 47.16
N GLN A 9 25.92 -18.33 48.31
CA GLN A 9 25.86 -19.79 48.48
C GLN A 9 24.54 -20.40 47.99
N LEU A 10 23.44 -19.66 48.09
CA LEU A 10 22.12 -20.05 47.56
C LEU A 10 22.03 -19.99 46.03
N CYS A 11 22.88 -19.18 45.36
CA CYS A 11 22.88 -19.00 43.92
C CYS A 11 23.87 -19.90 43.15
N LYS A 12 24.51 -20.87 43.84
CA LYS A 12 25.39 -21.82 43.12
C LYS A 12 24.57 -22.84 42.35
N LEU A 13 24.73 -22.78 41.03
CA LEU A 13 24.18 -23.83 40.16
C LEU A 13 24.76 -25.19 40.55
N PRO A 14 23.95 -26.27 40.47
CA PRO A 14 24.45 -27.64 40.70
C PRO A 14 25.60 -27.93 39.73
N ALA A 15 26.55 -28.76 40.16
CA ALA A 15 27.72 -29.15 39.40
C ALA A 15 27.29 -29.60 37.97
N GLN A 16 28.01 -29.14 36.98
CA GLN A 16 27.72 -29.46 35.57
C GLN A 16 27.69 -31.00 35.41
N PRO A 17 26.72 -31.53 34.63
CA PRO A 17 26.69 -32.96 34.35
C PRO A 17 27.97 -33.33 33.57
N SER A 18 28.55 -34.45 33.87
CA SER A 18 29.82 -34.99 33.37
C SER A 18 29.80 -35.40 31.86
N HIS A 19 28.87 -34.90 31.06
CA HIS A 19 28.80 -35.12 29.63
C HIS A 19 29.21 -33.89 28.88
N PRO A 20 30.18 -33.99 27.91
CA PRO A 20 30.76 -32.85 27.21
C PRO A 20 29.90 -32.33 26.05
N HIS A 21 28.61 -32.47 26.08
CA HIS A 21 27.73 -31.83 25.14
C HIS A 21 27.32 -30.48 25.71
N CYS A 22 28.00 -29.41 25.24
CA CYS A 22 27.54 -28.03 25.42
C CYS A 22 26.14 -27.92 24.82
N VAL A 23 25.09 -28.09 25.61
CA VAL A 23 23.72 -27.87 25.17
C VAL A 23 23.51 -26.36 25.23
N ASN A 24 23.75 -25.69 24.08
CA ASN A 24 23.37 -24.30 23.93
C ASN A 24 21.88 -24.25 23.59
N ASN A 25 21.07 -23.88 24.57
CA ASN A 25 19.64 -23.67 24.39
C ASN A 25 19.35 -22.21 24.09
N THR A 26 18.74 -21.94 22.93
CA THR A 26 18.25 -20.59 22.60
C THR A 26 16.77 -20.52 22.92
N TYR A 27 16.42 -19.65 23.87
CA TYR A 27 15.01 -19.39 24.21
C TYR A 27 14.52 -18.15 23.46
N ARG A 28 13.35 -18.23 22.82
CA ARG A 28 12.68 -17.13 22.14
C ARG A 28 11.37 -16.83 22.83
N SER A 29 11.18 -15.57 23.24
CA SER A 29 9.92 -15.11 23.79
C SER A 29 9.06 -14.52 22.69
N ALA A 30 7.92 -15.12 22.39
CA ALA A 30 6.95 -14.59 21.43
C ALA A 30 6.25 -13.31 21.92
N GLN A 31 6.25 -13.08 23.25
CA GLN A 31 5.53 -11.97 23.89
C GLN A 31 6.42 -10.74 24.13
N HIS A 32 7.74 -10.88 24.02
CA HIS A 32 8.67 -9.81 24.39
C HIS A 32 8.53 -8.57 23.49
N SER A 33 8.37 -8.75 22.17
CA SER A 33 8.18 -7.65 21.23
C SER A 33 6.91 -6.84 21.51
N GLN A 34 5.82 -7.53 21.84
CA GLN A 34 4.56 -6.86 22.21
C GLN A 34 4.66 -6.14 23.57
N ALA A 35 5.38 -6.73 24.52
CA ALA A 35 5.61 -6.09 25.82
C ALA A 35 6.46 -4.82 25.68
N LEU A 36 7.49 -4.86 24.81
CA LEU A 36 8.30 -3.69 24.51
C LEU A 36 7.48 -2.58 23.84
N LEU A 37 6.66 -2.91 22.85
CA LEU A 37 5.82 -1.94 22.16
C LEU A 37 4.79 -1.30 23.11
N ARG A 38 4.15 -2.09 23.96
CA ARG A 38 3.26 -1.57 25.02
C ARG A 38 3.99 -0.64 25.99
N GLY A 39 5.24 -0.93 26.33
CA GLY A 39 6.08 -0.06 27.16
C GLY A 39 6.35 1.28 26.47
N LEU A 40 6.66 1.28 25.18
CA LEU A 40 6.87 2.50 24.40
C LEU A 40 5.58 3.34 24.27
N LEU A 41 4.43 2.69 24.07
CA LEU A 41 3.13 3.37 24.08
C LEU A 41 2.84 4.03 25.43
N ALA A 42 3.08 3.32 26.54
CA ALA A 42 2.90 3.87 27.89
C ALA A 42 3.80 5.09 28.15
N LEU A 43 5.04 5.10 27.64
CA LEU A 43 5.94 6.27 27.72
C LEU A 43 5.38 7.45 26.93
N ARG A 44 4.87 7.21 25.72
CA ARG A 44 4.20 8.22 24.90
C ARG A 44 3.00 8.82 25.60
N ASP A 45 2.10 7.99 26.13
CA ASP A 45 0.87 8.41 26.80
C ASP A 45 1.16 9.22 28.09
N SER A 46 2.30 8.93 28.71
CA SER A 46 2.78 9.64 29.90
C SER A 46 3.60 10.91 29.58
N GLY A 47 3.88 11.19 28.31
CA GLY A 47 4.70 12.33 27.89
C GLY A 47 6.17 12.23 28.33
N ILE A 48 6.72 11.00 28.36
CA ILE A 48 8.06 10.73 28.92
C ILE A 48 9.04 10.36 27.83
N LEU A 49 10.28 10.87 27.93
CA LEU A 49 11.41 10.57 27.05
C LEU A 49 11.24 11.01 25.58
N PHE A 50 10.34 11.94 25.29
CA PHE A 50 10.32 12.57 23.97
C PHE A 50 11.62 13.30 23.71
N ASP A 51 12.17 13.14 22.52
CA ASP A 51 13.44 13.72 22.08
C ASP A 51 13.37 14.40 20.71
N VAL A 52 12.15 14.47 20.13
CA VAL A 52 11.88 15.21 18.90
C VAL A 52 10.43 15.70 18.87
N VAL A 53 10.23 16.86 18.25
CA VAL A 53 8.91 17.40 17.89
C VAL A 53 8.80 17.40 16.37
N LEU A 54 7.82 16.69 15.84
CA LEU A 54 7.47 16.76 14.42
C LEU A 54 6.50 17.92 14.19
N VAL A 55 6.84 18.83 13.29
CA VAL A 55 5.98 19.95 12.92
C VAL A 55 5.33 19.61 11.58
N VAL A 56 4.01 19.39 11.62
CA VAL A 56 3.19 18.98 10.47
C VAL A 56 2.05 19.97 10.31
N GLU A 57 1.97 20.65 9.17
CA GLU A 57 0.96 21.70 8.90
C GLU A 57 0.90 22.75 10.03
N GLY A 58 2.06 23.11 10.62
CA GLY A 58 2.16 24.06 11.71
C GLY A 58 1.72 23.55 13.09
N ARG A 59 1.42 22.27 13.22
CA ARG A 59 1.02 21.59 14.46
C ARG A 59 2.17 20.71 14.96
N HIS A 60 2.35 20.65 16.26
CA HIS A 60 3.45 19.95 16.92
C HIS A 60 3.00 18.56 17.40
N ILE A 61 3.86 17.55 17.18
CA ILE A 61 3.64 16.18 17.63
C ILE A 61 4.95 15.71 18.26
N GLU A 62 4.93 15.45 19.56
CA GLU A 62 6.07 14.88 20.30
C GLU A 62 6.23 13.40 20.00
N ALA A 63 7.49 12.93 19.82
CA ALA A 63 7.79 11.56 19.46
C ALA A 63 9.18 11.11 19.97
N HIS A 64 9.49 9.82 19.76
CA HIS A 64 10.78 9.21 20.10
C HIS A 64 11.56 8.93 18.80
N ARG A 65 12.70 9.58 18.59
CA ARG A 65 13.57 9.39 17.40
C ARG A 65 13.92 7.95 17.14
N ILE A 66 14.27 7.23 18.19
CA ILE A 66 14.69 5.83 18.08
C ILE A 66 13.57 4.97 17.50
N LEU A 67 12.32 5.20 17.90
CA LEU A 67 11.18 4.43 17.41
C LEU A 67 10.85 4.81 15.96
N LEU A 68 10.88 6.09 15.64
CA LEU A 68 10.70 6.58 14.28
C LEU A 68 11.77 6.01 13.33
N ALA A 69 13.04 6.10 13.71
CA ALA A 69 14.15 5.57 12.91
C ALA A 69 14.14 4.04 12.78
N ALA A 70 13.61 3.33 13.77
CA ALA A 70 13.44 1.88 13.70
C ALA A 70 12.28 1.45 12.81
N SER A 71 11.25 2.30 12.64
CA SER A 71 10.01 1.98 11.94
C SER A 71 10.09 2.11 10.42
N CYS A 72 10.87 3.06 9.88
CA CYS A 72 10.98 3.25 8.44
C CYS A 72 12.30 3.91 8.00
N ASP A 73 12.62 3.72 6.72
CA ASP A 73 13.88 4.21 6.14
C ASP A 73 13.92 5.74 6.04
N TYR A 74 12.78 6.40 5.84
CA TYR A 74 12.68 7.85 5.81
C TYR A 74 13.19 8.47 7.12
N PHE A 75 12.64 8.06 8.26
CA PHE A 75 13.07 8.56 9.56
C PHE A 75 14.45 8.03 9.96
N ARG A 76 14.83 6.84 9.50
CA ARG A 76 16.19 6.33 9.70
C ARG A 76 17.22 7.21 8.99
N GLY A 77 16.97 7.57 7.74
CA GLY A 77 17.81 8.51 6.99
C GLY A 77 17.91 9.87 7.68
N MET A 78 16.78 10.37 8.18
CA MET A 78 16.69 11.67 8.85
C MET A 78 17.44 11.70 10.19
N PHE A 79 17.27 10.69 11.06
CA PHE A 79 17.77 10.70 12.44
C PHE A 79 19.04 9.89 12.67
N ALA A 80 19.45 9.03 11.72
CA ALA A 80 20.68 8.23 11.81
C ALA A 80 21.61 8.42 10.60
N GLY A 81 21.23 9.23 9.61
CA GLY A 81 21.98 9.46 8.37
C GLY A 81 23.01 10.61 8.42
N GLY A 82 23.21 11.27 9.56
CA GLY A 82 24.15 12.41 9.70
C GLY A 82 23.62 13.72 9.10
N LEU A 83 22.32 13.84 8.91
CA LEU A 83 21.64 15.06 8.45
C LEU A 83 21.46 16.07 9.59
N LYS A 84 21.16 17.33 9.25
CA LYS A 84 20.98 18.40 10.24
C LYS A 84 19.83 18.13 11.22
N GLU A 85 18.81 17.42 10.76
CA GLU A 85 17.62 17.03 11.52
C GLU A 85 17.97 16.12 12.71
N MET A 86 19.15 15.49 12.70
CA MET A 86 19.62 14.66 13.80
C MET A 86 19.83 15.45 15.11
N GLU A 87 20.19 16.75 15.02
CA GLU A 87 20.45 17.61 16.17
C GLU A 87 19.32 18.60 16.47
N GLN A 88 18.31 18.71 15.58
CA GLN A 88 17.21 19.65 15.72
C GLN A 88 16.14 19.13 16.68
N GLU A 89 15.72 19.92 17.64
CA GLU A 89 14.60 19.57 18.53
C GLU A 89 13.25 19.51 17.78
N GLU A 90 13.07 20.41 16.80
CA GLU A 90 11.88 20.47 15.95
C GLU A 90 12.24 20.12 14.50
N VAL A 91 11.47 19.24 13.91
CA VAL A 91 11.66 18.78 12.53
C VAL A 91 10.38 18.99 11.73
N LEU A 92 10.50 19.75 10.64
CA LEU A 92 9.39 20.06 9.76
C LEU A 92 9.16 18.91 8.76
N ILE A 93 7.96 18.35 8.74
CA ILE A 93 7.53 17.33 7.81
C ILE A 93 6.62 17.96 6.75
N HIS A 94 7.07 17.90 5.50
CA HIS A 94 6.32 18.44 4.37
C HIS A 94 5.53 17.35 3.63
N GLY A 95 4.43 17.74 2.97
CA GLY A 95 3.68 16.89 2.05
C GLY A 95 2.84 15.80 2.72
N VAL A 96 2.79 15.77 4.03
CA VAL A 96 1.95 14.86 4.82
C VAL A 96 0.93 15.68 5.60
N SER A 97 -0.34 15.27 5.61
CA SER A 97 -1.35 15.91 6.44
C SER A 97 -1.16 15.54 7.92
N TYR A 98 -1.57 16.43 8.81
CA TYR A 98 -1.47 16.18 10.25
C TYR A 98 -2.24 14.92 10.68
N ASN A 99 -3.44 14.72 10.11
CA ASN A 99 -4.26 13.56 10.45
C ASN A 99 -3.60 12.25 10.01
N ALA A 100 -3.04 12.21 8.78
CA ALA A 100 -2.30 11.05 8.29
C ALA A 100 -1.05 10.77 9.13
N MET A 101 -0.31 11.81 9.55
CA MET A 101 0.82 11.65 10.45
C MET A 101 0.40 11.06 11.81
N CYS A 102 -0.71 11.52 12.38
CA CYS A 102 -1.24 10.96 13.63
C CYS A 102 -1.59 9.47 13.48
N GLN A 103 -2.20 9.07 12.36
CA GLN A 103 -2.51 7.67 12.03
C GLN A 103 -1.23 6.82 11.92
N ILE A 104 -0.23 7.32 11.21
CA ILE A 104 1.06 6.64 11.06
C ILE A 104 1.76 6.49 12.40
N LEU A 105 1.78 7.55 13.20
CA LEU A 105 2.36 7.47 14.55
C LEU A 105 1.59 6.49 15.43
N HIS A 106 0.26 6.49 15.35
CA HIS A 106 -0.53 5.48 16.07
C HIS A 106 -0.10 4.07 15.67
N PHE A 107 0.00 3.79 14.37
CA PHE A 107 0.49 2.50 13.87
C PHE A 107 1.90 2.16 14.38
N ILE A 108 2.84 3.11 14.35
CA ILE A 108 4.22 2.90 14.81
C ILE A 108 4.26 2.47 16.29
N TYR A 109 3.38 3.00 17.15
CA TYR A 109 3.35 2.69 18.56
C TYR A 109 2.47 1.49 18.94
N THR A 110 1.50 1.10 18.10
CA THR A 110 0.50 0.09 18.44
C THR A 110 0.49 -1.11 17.49
N SER A 111 1.01 -0.95 16.28
CA SER A 111 0.82 -1.86 15.13
C SER A 111 -0.65 -1.97 14.70
N GLU A 112 -1.50 -1.00 15.05
CA GLU A 112 -2.90 -0.93 14.67
C GLU A 112 -3.16 0.26 13.76
N LEU A 113 -3.89 0.05 12.67
CA LEU A 113 -4.24 1.08 11.69
C LEU A 113 -5.73 1.02 11.39
N GLU A 114 -6.43 2.13 11.61
CA GLU A 114 -7.84 2.26 11.24
C GLU A 114 -7.97 2.98 9.89
N LEU A 115 -8.47 2.28 8.88
CA LEU A 115 -8.73 2.83 7.55
C LEU A 115 -10.22 3.00 7.30
N SER A 116 -10.55 4.11 6.64
CA SER A 116 -11.90 4.46 6.18
C SER A 116 -11.80 5.16 4.82
N LEU A 117 -12.92 5.30 4.12
CA LEU A 117 -12.98 6.06 2.86
C LEU A 117 -12.55 7.53 3.02
N SER A 118 -12.69 8.09 4.21
CA SER A 118 -12.33 9.48 4.50
C SER A 118 -10.84 9.68 4.76
N ASN A 119 -10.08 8.65 5.13
CA ASN A 119 -8.67 8.79 5.51
C ASN A 119 -7.68 7.97 4.67
N VAL A 120 -8.14 6.94 3.95
CA VAL A 120 -7.25 6.01 3.22
C VAL A 120 -6.34 6.70 2.22
N GLN A 121 -6.87 7.69 1.48
CA GLN A 121 -6.08 8.42 0.49
C GLN A 121 -4.95 9.23 1.14
N GLU A 122 -5.24 10.01 2.17
CA GLU A 122 -4.23 10.80 2.89
C GLU A 122 -3.20 9.89 3.57
N THR A 123 -3.66 8.79 4.16
CA THR A 123 -2.79 7.80 4.82
C THR A 123 -1.87 7.12 3.79
N LEU A 124 -2.38 6.76 2.61
CA LEU A 124 -1.57 6.19 1.53
C LEU A 124 -0.50 7.18 1.04
N VAL A 125 -0.89 8.44 0.78
CA VAL A 125 0.05 9.50 0.36
C VAL A 125 1.18 9.64 1.37
N ALA A 126 0.83 9.74 2.65
CA ALA A 126 1.81 9.86 3.73
C ALA A 126 2.69 8.61 3.87
N ALA A 127 2.13 7.42 3.74
CA ALA A 127 2.86 6.17 3.81
C ALA A 127 3.85 6.00 2.64
N CYS A 128 3.47 6.41 1.42
CA CYS A 128 4.36 6.43 0.27
C CYS A 128 5.53 7.40 0.49
N GLN A 129 5.25 8.61 0.98
CA GLN A 129 6.28 9.61 1.24
C GLN A 129 7.24 9.19 2.36
N LEU A 130 6.72 8.60 3.43
CA LEU A 130 7.51 8.13 4.57
C LEU A 130 8.11 6.73 4.32
N GLN A 131 7.83 6.11 3.18
CA GLN A 131 8.34 4.79 2.78
C GLN A 131 8.01 3.70 3.82
N ILE A 132 6.72 3.55 4.15
CA ILE A 132 6.21 2.54 5.08
C ILE A 132 5.43 1.47 4.30
N PRO A 133 6.09 0.41 3.80
CA PRO A 133 5.48 -0.56 2.88
C PRO A 133 4.26 -1.28 3.48
N GLU A 134 4.26 -1.52 4.78
CA GLU A 134 3.17 -2.23 5.47
C GLU A 134 1.87 -1.42 5.44
N ILE A 135 1.94 -0.10 5.72
CA ILE A 135 0.78 0.79 5.63
C ILE A 135 0.30 0.91 4.18
N ILE A 136 1.23 1.03 3.21
CA ILE A 136 0.89 1.05 1.78
C ILE A 136 0.10 -0.21 1.41
N HIS A 137 0.53 -1.38 1.89
CA HIS A 137 -0.16 -2.66 1.68
C HIS A 137 -1.59 -2.63 2.22
N PHE A 138 -1.76 -2.21 3.48
CA PHE A 138 -3.08 -2.13 4.10
C PHE A 138 -4.01 -1.16 3.35
N CYS A 139 -3.48 -0.01 2.91
CA CYS A 139 -4.24 0.93 2.10
C CYS A 139 -4.66 0.31 0.74
N CYS A 140 -3.76 -0.41 0.07
CA CYS A 140 -4.07 -1.10 -1.19
C CYS A 140 -5.14 -2.18 -0.99
N ASP A 141 -5.01 -3.01 0.04
CA ASP A 141 -5.99 -4.06 0.35
C ASP A 141 -7.36 -3.46 0.71
N PHE A 142 -7.37 -2.35 1.46
CA PHE A 142 -8.60 -1.60 1.76
C PHE A 142 -9.25 -1.06 0.48
N LEU A 143 -8.48 -0.38 -0.38
CA LEU A 143 -8.98 0.16 -1.65
C LEU A 143 -9.55 -0.94 -2.53
N MET A 144 -8.86 -2.09 -2.65
CA MET A 144 -9.37 -3.24 -3.43
C MET A 144 -10.66 -3.82 -2.88
N SER A 145 -10.86 -3.79 -1.55
CA SER A 145 -12.12 -4.26 -0.94
C SER A 145 -13.33 -3.39 -1.27
N TRP A 146 -13.09 -2.16 -1.72
CA TRP A 146 -14.11 -1.16 -2.04
C TRP A 146 -14.26 -0.92 -3.55
N VAL A 147 -13.39 -1.49 -4.39
CA VAL A 147 -13.44 -1.30 -5.85
C VAL A 147 -14.74 -1.84 -6.44
N ASP A 148 -15.37 -1.00 -7.26
CA ASP A 148 -16.49 -1.32 -8.14
C ASP A 148 -16.31 -0.67 -9.53
N GLU A 149 -17.26 -0.86 -10.43
CA GLU A 149 -17.20 -0.34 -11.79
C GLU A 149 -17.20 1.19 -11.86
N GLU A 150 -17.72 1.87 -10.83
CA GLU A 150 -17.84 3.34 -10.80
C GLU A 150 -16.57 4.02 -10.28
N ASN A 151 -15.87 3.41 -9.31
CA ASN A 151 -14.72 4.03 -8.66
C ASN A 151 -13.36 3.50 -9.13
N ILE A 152 -13.32 2.42 -9.89
CA ILE A 152 -12.09 1.73 -10.31
C ILE A 152 -11.07 2.64 -10.98
N LEU A 153 -11.51 3.62 -11.79
CA LEU A 153 -10.58 4.55 -12.46
C LEU A 153 -9.92 5.52 -11.49
N ASP A 154 -10.62 5.92 -10.44
CA ASP A 154 -10.06 6.83 -9.45
C ASP A 154 -8.98 6.11 -8.62
N VAL A 155 -9.24 4.84 -8.27
CA VAL A 155 -8.24 3.97 -7.62
C VAL A 155 -7.08 3.67 -8.58
N TYR A 156 -7.36 3.49 -9.88
CA TYR A 156 -6.34 3.25 -10.90
C TYR A 156 -5.39 4.45 -11.04
N ARG A 157 -5.94 5.67 -11.14
CA ARG A 157 -5.15 6.91 -11.20
C ARG A 157 -4.27 7.08 -9.96
N LEU A 158 -4.80 6.73 -8.79
CA LEU A 158 -4.04 6.76 -7.54
C LEU A 158 -2.89 5.74 -7.58
N ALA A 159 -3.14 4.52 -8.08
CA ALA A 159 -2.12 3.49 -8.22
C ALA A 159 -0.99 3.90 -9.19
N GLU A 160 -1.33 4.54 -10.31
CA GLU A 160 -0.36 5.08 -11.27
C GLU A 160 0.45 6.24 -10.67
N LEU A 161 -0.21 7.17 -9.97
CA LEU A 161 0.45 8.33 -9.36
C LEU A 161 1.56 7.94 -8.38
N PHE A 162 1.37 6.85 -7.63
CA PHE A 162 2.31 6.37 -6.62
C PHE A 162 3.11 5.13 -7.05
N ASP A 163 3.05 4.76 -8.35
CA ASP A 163 3.73 3.58 -8.92
C ASP A 163 3.47 2.28 -8.13
N LEU A 164 2.20 2.07 -7.76
CA LEU A 164 1.76 0.91 -6.99
C LEU A 164 1.47 -0.28 -7.91
N SER A 165 2.52 -0.87 -8.49
CA SER A 165 2.43 -1.92 -9.50
C SER A 165 1.55 -3.11 -9.06
N ARG A 166 1.62 -3.52 -7.80
CA ARG A 166 0.78 -4.58 -7.25
C ARG A 166 -0.71 -4.22 -7.25
N LEU A 167 -1.06 -2.97 -6.87
CA LEU A 167 -2.45 -2.50 -6.90
C LEU A 167 -2.95 -2.44 -8.35
N THR A 168 -2.12 -1.95 -9.26
CA THR A 168 -2.42 -1.91 -10.70
C THR A 168 -2.72 -3.30 -11.25
N GLU A 169 -1.92 -4.33 -10.92
CA GLU A 169 -2.17 -5.72 -11.33
C GLU A 169 -3.48 -6.28 -10.75
N GLN A 170 -3.82 -5.94 -9.51
CA GLN A 170 -5.07 -6.35 -8.88
C GLN A 170 -6.27 -5.70 -9.57
N LEU A 171 -6.19 -4.39 -9.89
CA LEU A 171 -7.22 -3.66 -10.63
C LEU A 171 -7.38 -4.23 -12.05
N ASP A 172 -6.29 -4.54 -12.75
CA ASP A 172 -6.34 -5.20 -14.05
C ASP A 172 -7.04 -6.56 -13.96
N THR A 173 -6.72 -7.33 -12.94
CA THR A 173 -7.38 -8.62 -12.71
C THR A 173 -8.87 -8.45 -12.44
N TYR A 174 -9.26 -7.42 -11.69
CA TYR A 174 -10.66 -7.10 -11.45
C TYR A 174 -11.38 -6.72 -12.74
N ILE A 175 -10.79 -5.83 -13.57
CA ILE A 175 -11.37 -5.43 -14.86
C ILE A 175 -11.52 -6.65 -15.78
N LEU A 176 -10.50 -7.50 -15.89
CA LEU A 176 -10.53 -8.69 -16.75
C LEU A 176 -11.64 -9.67 -16.35
N LYS A 177 -11.92 -9.80 -15.05
CA LYS A 177 -12.99 -10.65 -14.52
C LYS A 177 -14.39 -10.06 -14.70
N ASN A 178 -14.50 -8.74 -14.61
CA ASN A 178 -15.78 -8.02 -14.67
C ASN A 178 -15.93 -7.23 -15.98
N PHE A 179 -15.24 -7.65 -17.04
CA PHE A 179 -15.09 -6.88 -18.28
C PHE A 179 -16.44 -6.49 -18.88
N VAL A 180 -17.40 -7.39 -18.97
CA VAL A 180 -18.71 -7.15 -19.60
C VAL A 180 -19.48 -6.05 -18.87
N ALA A 181 -19.48 -6.07 -17.54
CA ALA A 181 -20.13 -5.02 -16.75
C ALA A 181 -19.38 -3.68 -16.88
N PHE A 182 -18.06 -3.72 -16.77
CA PHE A 182 -17.21 -2.55 -16.83
C PHE A 182 -17.22 -1.87 -18.22
N SER A 183 -17.20 -2.64 -19.33
CA SER A 183 -17.21 -2.11 -20.70
C SER A 183 -18.46 -1.28 -21.04
N ARG A 184 -19.55 -1.46 -20.31
CA ARG A 184 -20.81 -0.71 -20.46
C ARG A 184 -20.83 0.60 -19.68
N THR A 185 -19.85 0.86 -18.82
CA THR A 185 -19.74 2.09 -18.03
C THR A 185 -19.09 3.23 -18.82
N ASP A 186 -19.36 4.47 -18.42
CA ASP A 186 -18.67 5.63 -18.98
C ASP A 186 -17.18 5.65 -18.58
N LYS A 187 -16.81 4.95 -17.54
CA LYS A 187 -15.42 4.83 -17.07
C LYS A 187 -14.55 4.04 -18.05
N TYR A 188 -15.09 3.00 -18.69
CA TYR A 188 -14.37 2.24 -19.71
C TYR A 188 -13.90 3.14 -20.86
N ARG A 189 -14.73 4.10 -21.28
CA ARG A 189 -14.43 5.05 -22.35
C ARG A 189 -13.35 6.07 -21.98
N GLN A 190 -13.06 6.23 -20.70
CA GLN A 190 -12.02 7.13 -20.18
C GLN A 190 -10.64 6.48 -20.07
N LEU A 191 -10.54 5.17 -20.29
CA LEU A 191 -9.25 4.47 -20.31
C LEU A 191 -8.40 4.93 -21.51
N PRO A 192 -7.06 4.97 -21.36
CA PRO A 192 -6.16 5.14 -22.50
C PRO A 192 -6.33 4.00 -23.52
N LEU A 193 -6.24 4.31 -24.81
CA LEU A 193 -6.37 3.33 -25.91
C LEU A 193 -5.44 2.11 -25.73
N GLU A 194 -4.19 2.37 -25.36
CA GLU A 194 -3.19 1.31 -25.12
C GLU A 194 -3.61 0.35 -24.01
N LYS A 195 -4.29 0.89 -22.98
CA LYS A 195 -4.82 0.08 -21.89
C LYS A 195 -5.97 -0.80 -22.33
N VAL A 196 -6.91 -0.25 -23.09
CA VAL A 196 -8.02 -1.02 -23.66
C VAL A 196 -7.49 -2.12 -24.58
N TYR A 197 -6.51 -1.81 -25.44
CA TYR A 197 -5.85 -2.79 -26.29
C TYR A 197 -5.22 -3.93 -25.47
N SER A 198 -4.51 -3.59 -24.41
CA SER A 198 -3.89 -4.56 -23.50
C SER A 198 -4.92 -5.48 -22.83
N LEU A 199 -6.05 -4.91 -22.38
CA LEU A 199 -7.14 -5.67 -21.77
C LEU A 199 -7.78 -6.64 -22.76
N LEU A 200 -8.17 -6.17 -23.95
CA LEU A 200 -8.81 -6.97 -25.00
C LEU A 200 -7.88 -8.06 -25.57
N SER A 201 -6.58 -7.81 -25.62
CA SER A 201 -5.58 -8.78 -26.08
C SER A 201 -5.24 -9.85 -25.03
N SER A 202 -5.71 -9.67 -23.80
CA SER A 202 -5.34 -10.54 -22.69
C SER A 202 -5.99 -11.92 -22.79
N ASN A 203 -5.18 -12.98 -22.65
CA ASN A 203 -5.72 -14.34 -22.52
C ASN A 203 -6.42 -14.61 -21.17
N ARG A 204 -6.35 -13.66 -20.23
CA ARG A 204 -7.00 -13.72 -18.91
C ARG A 204 -8.37 -13.05 -18.90
N LEU A 205 -8.81 -12.52 -20.04
CA LEU A 205 -10.11 -11.86 -20.19
C LEU A 205 -11.23 -12.89 -19.99
N GLU A 206 -12.08 -12.68 -19.00
CA GLU A 206 -13.21 -13.55 -18.69
C GLU A 206 -14.46 -13.03 -19.42
N VAL A 207 -14.80 -13.69 -20.53
CA VAL A 207 -15.99 -13.42 -21.34
C VAL A 207 -16.69 -14.74 -21.68
N SER A 208 -17.99 -14.67 -21.90
CA SER A 208 -18.80 -15.85 -22.25
C SER A 208 -18.61 -16.24 -23.72
N CYS A 209 -18.41 -15.27 -24.59
CA CYS A 209 -18.18 -15.45 -26.03
C CYS A 209 -17.37 -14.29 -26.60
N GLU A 210 -16.78 -14.49 -27.77
CA GLU A 210 -15.97 -13.48 -28.45
C GLU A 210 -16.79 -12.25 -28.91
N THR A 211 -18.11 -12.41 -29.02
CA THR A 211 -19.03 -11.29 -29.31
C THR A 211 -18.95 -10.18 -28.25
N GLU A 212 -18.76 -10.53 -26.98
CA GLU A 212 -18.60 -9.55 -25.89
C GLU A 212 -17.30 -8.73 -26.03
N VAL A 213 -16.23 -9.36 -26.53
CA VAL A 213 -14.96 -8.67 -26.84
C VAL A 213 -15.17 -7.69 -28.00
N TYR A 214 -15.86 -8.12 -29.04
CA TYR A 214 -16.20 -7.30 -30.20
C TYR A 214 -17.08 -6.11 -29.81
N GLU A 215 -18.13 -6.33 -29.02
CA GLU A 215 -18.99 -5.25 -28.48
C GLU A 215 -18.17 -4.24 -27.68
N GLY A 216 -17.28 -4.71 -26.80
CA GLY A 216 -16.40 -3.86 -26.00
C GLY A 216 -15.48 -3.01 -26.88
N ALA A 217 -14.88 -3.58 -27.92
CA ALA A 217 -14.05 -2.87 -28.90
C ALA A 217 -14.85 -1.79 -29.66
N LEU A 218 -16.07 -2.10 -30.09
CA LEU A 218 -16.97 -1.17 -30.76
C LEU A 218 -17.41 -0.01 -29.85
N LEU A 219 -17.84 -0.31 -28.61
CA LEU A 219 -18.27 0.71 -27.65
C LEU A 219 -17.15 1.74 -27.40
N TYR A 220 -15.91 1.28 -27.29
CA TYR A 220 -14.77 2.18 -27.12
C TYR A 220 -14.49 2.99 -28.40
N HIS A 221 -14.53 2.37 -29.57
CA HIS A 221 -14.31 3.03 -30.85
C HIS A 221 -15.32 4.16 -31.12
N TYR A 222 -16.63 3.89 -30.96
CA TYR A 222 -17.67 4.91 -31.13
C TYR A 222 -17.51 6.08 -30.14
N SER A 223 -17.00 5.83 -28.95
CA SER A 223 -16.72 6.91 -28.00
C SER A 223 -15.60 7.83 -28.48
N LEU A 224 -14.58 7.29 -29.14
CA LEU A 224 -13.49 8.07 -29.72
C LEU A 224 -13.98 8.93 -30.91
N GLU A 225 -14.86 8.39 -31.76
CA GLU A 225 -15.43 9.13 -32.88
C GLU A 225 -16.28 10.32 -32.41
N GLN A 226 -17.03 10.18 -31.34
CA GLN A 226 -17.81 11.29 -30.77
C GLN A 226 -16.94 12.41 -30.22
N VAL A 227 -15.78 12.08 -29.65
CA VAL A 227 -14.81 13.08 -29.12
C VAL A 227 -14.00 13.73 -30.25
N GLN A 228 -13.76 13.02 -31.38
CA GLN A 228 -12.96 13.48 -32.52
C GLN A 228 -13.78 14.13 -33.62
N ALA A 229 -15.10 14.22 -33.51
CA ALA A 229 -15.97 14.85 -34.53
C ALA A 229 -15.60 16.31 -34.83
N ASP A 230 -14.81 16.96 -33.98
CA ASP A 230 -14.25 18.30 -34.20
C ASP A 230 -12.86 18.32 -34.88
N GLN A 231 -12.25 17.16 -35.14
CA GLN A 231 -10.95 17.04 -35.81
C GLN A 231 -10.97 15.90 -36.84
N ILE A 232 -11.36 16.20 -38.05
CA ILE A 232 -11.37 15.27 -39.16
C ILE A 232 -9.95 14.81 -39.46
N SER A 233 -9.61 13.58 -39.11
CA SER A 233 -8.50 12.84 -39.72
C SER A 233 -8.99 11.43 -40.03
N LEU A 234 -9.05 11.15 -41.35
CA LEU A 234 -9.50 9.89 -41.91
C LEU A 234 -8.56 8.74 -41.60
N HIS A 235 -9.15 7.59 -41.20
CA HIS A 235 -8.83 6.24 -41.63
C HIS A 235 -7.58 5.55 -41.13
N GLU A 236 -7.69 4.94 -39.92
CA GLU A 236 -7.23 3.56 -39.77
C GLU A 236 -8.38 2.75 -39.15
N PRO A 237 -8.65 1.51 -39.64
CA PRO A 237 -9.57 0.64 -38.93
C PRO A 237 -9.06 0.47 -37.50
N PRO A 238 -9.93 0.49 -36.50
CA PRO A 238 -9.47 0.54 -35.11
C PRO A 238 -8.59 -0.67 -34.85
N LYS A 239 -7.34 -0.43 -34.45
CA LYS A 239 -6.40 -1.48 -34.00
C LYS A 239 -7.03 -2.42 -32.96
N LEU A 240 -8.07 -1.94 -32.28
CA LEU A 240 -8.86 -2.72 -31.33
C LEU A 240 -9.57 -3.92 -31.97
N LEU A 241 -9.99 -3.84 -33.23
CA LEU A 241 -10.61 -4.98 -33.93
C LEU A 241 -9.62 -6.10 -34.23
N GLU A 242 -8.32 -5.83 -34.24
CA GLU A 242 -7.28 -6.85 -34.37
C GLU A 242 -7.20 -7.76 -33.13
N THR A 243 -7.71 -7.30 -31.99
CA THR A 243 -7.75 -8.09 -30.75
C THR A 243 -8.88 -9.11 -30.74
N VAL A 244 -9.90 -8.95 -31.62
CA VAL A 244 -11.08 -9.82 -31.71
C VAL A 244 -10.73 -11.10 -32.51
N ARG A 245 -11.00 -12.24 -31.91
CA ARG A 245 -10.77 -13.56 -32.52
C ARG A 245 -11.97 -13.97 -33.38
N PHE A 246 -12.20 -13.28 -34.48
CA PHE A 246 -13.34 -13.48 -35.39
C PHE A 246 -13.69 -14.95 -35.69
N PRO A 247 -12.72 -15.89 -35.84
CA PRO A 247 -13.05 -17.29 -36.08
C PRO A 247 -13.82 -17.98 -34.92
N LEU A 248 -13.82 -17.38 -33.75
CA LEU A 248 -14.53 -17.90 -32.56
C LEU A 248 -15.93 -17.27 -32.40
N MET A 249 -16.32 -16.34 -33.25
CA MET A 249 -17.64 -15.71 -33.24
C MET A 249 -18.68 -16.57 -33.96
N GLU A 250 -19.93 -16.49 -33.53
CA GLU A 250 -21.04 -17.13 -34.22
C GLU A 250 -21.28 -16.44 -35.58
N ALA A 251 -21.55 -17.24 -36.63
CA ALA A 251 -21.68 -16.74 -37.99
C ALA A 251 -22.85 -15.73 -38.18
N GLU A 252 -23.84 -15.75 -37.28
CA GLU A 252 -24.98 -14.81 -37.30
C GLU A 252 -24.61 -13.39 -36.88
N VAL A 253 -23.52 -13.22 -36.14
CA VAL A 253 -23.05 -11.89 -35.65
C VAL A 253 -22.17 -11.20 -36.70
N LEU A 254 -21.65 -11.93 -37.69
CA LEU A 254 -20.75 -11.44 -38.75
C LEU A 254 -21.50 -10.98 -40.00
N GLN A 255 -22.84 -11.05 -40.03
CA GLN A 255 -23.70 -10.55 -41.10
C GLN A 255 -24.17 -9.14 -40.84
#